data_6d09266b8b697d3f0ec8678c42b51569
#
_entry.id   6d09266b8b697d3f0ec8678c42b51569
#
_cell.length_a   1.000
_cell.length_b   1.000
_cell.length_c   1.000
_cell.angle_alpha   90.00
_cell.angle_beta   90.00
_cell.angle_gamma   90.00
#
_symmetry.space_group_name_H-M   'P 1'
#
loop_
_entity.id
_entity.type
_entity.pdbx_description
1 polymer ?
#
loop_
_entity_poly.entity_id
_entity_poly.type
_entity_poly.pdbx_seq_one_letter_code
_entity_poly.pdbx_strand_id
1 'polypeptide(L)'
;MKDVSDRSSNIGKVKINESLITVVDLLKTDFKINNEKYKTIGFFRKSPCHYIMLLNIVENSINKKPITFEGILKDIPDKNGSRSKIFQVLKDAISEGILLKNKNFADNREQIYYLSEVSTREINKWLKIFKCL
;
A
#
# COMPACT_ATOMS: atom_id res chain seq x y z
N MET A 1 21.18 22.53 -15.22
CA MET A 1 21.68 22.71 -14.52
C MET A 1 22.11 23.70 -14.26
N LYS A 2 21.81 24.13 -13.85
CA LYS A 2 22.16 24.75 -13.41
C LYS A 2 23.25 25.17 -13.34
N ASP A 3 23.75 25.90 -13.13
CA ASP A 3 24.68 26.31 -12.97
C ASP A 3 25.48 26.04 -12.90
N VAL A 4 26.25 26.86 -13.25
CA VAL A 4 26.85 25.96 -13.00
C VAL A 4 28.05 26.10 -12.18
N SER A 5 28.88 27.04 -12.04
CA SER A 5 30.03 27.01 -11.18
C SER A 5 29.67 27.12 -9.72
N ASP A 6 29.01 28.16 -9.30
CA ASP A 6 28.62 28.27 -7.89
C ASP A 6 27.57 27.30 -7.51
N ARG A 7 26.71 26.99 -8.42
CA ARG A 7 25.69 26.01 -8.16
C ARG A 7 26.28 24.64 -7.98
N SER A 8 27.34 24.33 -8.69
CA SER A 8 28.00 23.07 -8.52
C SER A 8 28.53 22.92 -7.11
N SER A 9 29.12 23.97 -6.54
CA SER A 9 29.62 23.89 -5.19
C SER A 9 28.47 23.76 -4.17
N ASN A 10 27.34 24.43 -4.41
CA ASN A 10 26.19 24.30 -3.54
C ASN A 10 25.54 22.92 -3.64
N ILE A 11 25.48 22.38 -4.83
CA ILE A 11 24.97 21.03 -5.06
C ILE A 11 25.82 20.03 -4.29
N GLY A 12 27.13 20.25 -4.22
CA GLY A 12 28.04 19.34 -3.51
C GLY A 12 27.85 19.36 -2.00
N LYS A 13 27.24 20.38 -1.43
CA LYS A 13 27.06 20.47 0.02
C LYS A 13 25.86 19.70 0.54
N VAL A 14 24.84 19.54 -0.28
CA VAL A 14 23.62 18.81 0.14
C VAL A 14 23.53 17.56 -0.72
N LYS A 15 23.77 16.43 -0.08
CA LYS A 15 23.77 15.13 -0.77
C LYS A 15 22.75 14.21 -0.13
N ILE A 16 22.22 13.31 -0.96
CA ILE A 16 21.38 12.23 -0.44
C ILE A 16 22.29 11.28 0.33
N ASN A 17 21.84 10.81 1.47
CA ASN A 17 22.61 9.94 2.34
C ASN A 17 22.90 8.60 1.66
N GLU A 18 24.18 8.33 1.39
CA GLU A 18 24.61 7.13 0.69
C GLU A 18 24.31 5.84 1.45
N SER A 19 24.23 5.90 2.77
CA SER A 19 23.95 4.71 3.56
C SER A 19 22.56 4.16 3.32
N LEU A 20 21.69 4.92 2.65
CA LEU A 20 20.34 4.49 2.36
C LEU A 20 20.18 3.79 1.01
N ILE A 21 21.31 3.43 0.36
CA ILE A 21 21.23 2.74 -0.93
C ILE A 21 20.47 1.43 -0.86
N THR A 22 20.53 0.74 0.28
CA THR A 22 19.78 -0.49 0.47
C THR A 22 18.27 -0.27 0.32
N VAL A 23 17.77 0.86 0.85
CA VAL A 23 16.35 1.21 0.72
C VAL A 23 16.00 1.39 -0.76
N VAL A 24 16.86 2.09 -1.51
CA VAL A 24 16.63 2.31 -2.94
C VAL A 24 16.56 0.97 -3.68
N ASP A 25 17.48 0.05 -3.37
CA ASP A 25 17.50 -1.26 -4.00
C ASP A 25 16.23 -2.05 -3.70
N LEU A 26 15.73 -1.96 -2.47
CA LEU A 26 14.49 -2.64 -2.08
C LEU A 26 13.28 -2.05 -2.82
N LEU A 27 13.24 -0.74 -2.97
CA LEU A 27 12.16 -0.08 -3.70
C LEU A 27 12.20 -0.47 -5.18
N LYS A 28 13.39 -0.59 -5.77
CA LYS A 28 13.52 -1.07 -7.15
C LYS A 28 13.04 -2.51 -7.28
N THR A 29 13.41 -3.35 -6.33
CA THR A 29 12.98 -4.74 -6.32
C THR A 29 11.47 -4.83 -6.25
N ASP A 30 10.87 -4.03 -5.36
CA ASP A 30 9.43 -3.95 -5.23
C ASP A 30 8.78 -3.49 -6.55
N PHE A 31 9.33 -2.46 -7.18
CA PHE A 31 8.81 -1.95 -8.44
C PHE A 31 8.81 -3.00 -9.55
N LYS A 32 9.82 -3.87 -9.55
CA LYS A 32 9.97 -4.90 -10.58
C LYS A 32 9.11 -6.13 -10.36
N ILE A 33 8.37 -6.20 -9.26
CA ILE A 33 7.49 -7.33 -9.01
C ILE A 33 6.49 -7.49 -10.17
N ASN A 34 6.34 -8.71 -10.64
CA ASN A 34 5.43 -9.03 -11.72
C ASN A 34 3.99 -8.98 -11.21
N ASN A 35 3.22 -7.99 -11.68
CA ASN A 35 1.84 -7.80 -11.25
C ASN A 35 0.91 -8.92 -11.67
N GLU A 36 1.25 -9.69 -12.70
CA GLU A 36 0.44 -10.84 -13.11
C GLU A 36 0.60 -11.99 -12.13
N LYS A 37 1.81 -12.19 -11.64
CA LYS A 37 2.10 -13.24 -10.66
C LYS A 37 1.63 -12.84 -9.26
N TYR A 38 1.76 -11.57 -8.93
CA TYR A 38 1.36 -11.03 -7.63
C TYR A 38 0.10 -10.17 -7.82
N LYS A 39 -1.03 -10.84 -7.99
CA LYS A 39 -2.28 -10.17 -8.36
C LYS A 39 -2.77 -9.16 -7.32
N THR A 40 -2.62 -9.47 -6.05
CA THR A 40 -3.04 -8.57 -4.98
C THR A 40 -2.21 -7.29 -4.98
N ILE A 41 -0.88 -7.44 -5.06
CA ILE A 41 0.01 -6.28 -5.11
C ILE A 41 -0.26 -5.49 -6.39
N GLY A 42 -0.44 -6.18 -7.53
CA GLY A 42 -0.77 -5.52 -8.79
C GLY A 42 -2.06 -4.72 -8.74
N PHE A 43 -3.09 -5.29 -8.09
CA PHE A 43 -4.36 -4.60 -7.91
C PHE A 43 -4.17 -3.27 -7.16
N PHE A 44 -3.43 -3.30 -6.06
CA PHE A 44 -3.25 -2.13 -5.22
C PHE A 44 -2.19 -1.15 -5.74
N ARG A 45 -1.60 -1.42 -6.89
CA ARG A 45 -0.67 -0.49 -7.53
C ARG A 45 -1.32 0.38 -8.60
N LYS A 46 -2.63 0.22 -8.81
CA LYS A 46 -3.33 0.95 -9.88
C LYS A 46 -3.34 2.46 -9.69
N SER A 47 -3.28 2.93 -8.47
CA SER A 47 -3.26 4.37 -8.16
C SER A 47 -2.73 4.59 -6.75
N PRO A 48 -2.34 5.83 -6.41
CA PRO A 48 -1.97 6.15 -5.03
C PRO A 48 -3.06 5.81 -4.03
N CYS A 49 -4.33 6.00 -4.40
CA CYS A 49 -5.46 5.65 -3.55
C CYS A 49 -5.48 4.15 -3.23
N HIS A 50 -5.30 3.31 -4.26
CA HIS A 50 -5.23 1.87 -4.07
C HIS A 50 -4.08 1.50 -3.12
N TYR A 51 -2.94 2.12 -3.32
CA TYR A 51 -1.75 1.78 -2.55
C TYR A 51 -1.89 2.11 -1.05
N ILE A 52 -2.41 3.29 -0.72
CA ILE A 52 -2.60 3.65 0.68
C ILE A 52 -3.67 2.77 1.34
N MET A 53 -4.67 2.35 0.57
CA MET A 53 -5.66 1.41 1.08
C MET A 53 -5.00 0.08 1.46
N LEU A 54 -4.09 -0.43 0.63
CA LEU A 54 -3.34 -1.64 0.94
C LEU A 54 -2.58 -1.48 2.25
N LEU A 55 -1.88 -0.37 2.42
CA LEU A 55 -1.10 -0.15 3.64
C LEU A 55 -1.99 -0.11 4.88
N ASN A 56 -3.16 0.52 4.80
CA ASN A 56 -4.09 0.56 5.92
C ASN A 56 -4.65 -0.83 6.23
N ILE A 57 -4.95 -1.62 5.21
CA ILE A 57 -5.44 -2.98 5.38
C ILE A 57 -4.36 -3.85 6.05
N VAL A 58 -3.14 -3.75 5.57
CA VAL A 58 -2.03 -4.53 6.12
C VAL A 58 -1.74 -4.13 7.57
N GLU A 59 -1.73 -2.83 7.85
CA GLU A 59 -1.49 -2.34 9.21
C GLU A 59 -2.54 -2.88 10.18
N ASN A 60 -3.81 -2.80 9.82
CA ASN A 60 -4.87 -3.31 10.67
C ASN A 60 -4.76 -4.83 10.85
N SER A 61 -4.38 -5.54 9.80
CA SER A 61 -4.17 -6.99 9.89
C SER A 61 -3.06 -7.35 10.86
N ILE A 62 -1.94 -6.64 10.79
CA ILE A 62 -0.81 -6.86 11.69
C ILE A 62 -1.19 -6.56 13.13
N ASN A 63 -1.94 -5.49 13.35
CA ASN A 63 -2.37 -5.07 14.68
C ASN A 63 -3.58 -5.85 15.20
N LYS A 64 -4.06 -6.82 14.44
CA LYS A 64 -5.21 -7.66 14.78
C LYS A 64 -6.47 -6.85 15.07
N LYS A 65 -6.63 -5.74 14.34
CA LYS A 65 -7.83 -4.91 14.41
C LYS A 65 -8.77 -5.27 13.28
N PRO A 66 -10.08 -5.16 13.49
CA PRO A 66 -11.03 -5.36 12.39
C PRO A 66 -10.75 -4.39 11.26
N ILE A 67 -10.86 -4.89 10.03
CA ILE A 67 -10.71 -4.05 8.84
C ILE A 67 -12.11 -3.56 8.49
N THR A 68 -12.35 -2.27 8.70
CA THR A 68 -13.63 -1.64 8.40
C THR A 68 -13.44 -0.57 7.34
N PHE A 69 -14.55 -0.12 6.75
CA PHE A 69 -14.47 0.94 5.76
C PHE A 69 -13.84 2.21 6.36
N GLU A 70 -14.26 2.60 7.55
CA GLU A 70 -13.69 3.78 8.20
C GLU A 70 -12.21 3.60 8.52
N GLY A 71 -11.81 2.40 8.90
CA GLY A 71 -10.39 2.11 9.14
C GLY A 71 -9.57 2.21 7.87
N ILE A 72 -10.14 1.79 6.74
CA ILE A 72 -9.44 1.89 5.45
C ILE A 72 -9.34 3.34 5.00
N LEU A 73 -10.35 4.15 5.29
CA LEU A 73 -10.36 5.57 4.94
C LEU A 73 -9.36 6.39 5.72
N LYS A 74 -8.93 5.89 6.86
CA LYS A 74 -8.05 6.64 7.75
C LYS A 74 -6.79 7.08 7.02
N ASP A 75 -6.44 8.34 7.21
CA ASP A 75 -5.22 8.93 6.63
C ASP A 75 -5.20 9.01 5.10
N ILE A 76 -6.33 8.76 4.43
CA ILE A 76 -6.40 8.98 2.99
C ILE A 76 -6.78 10.44 2.73
N PRO A 77 -5.90 11.23 2.10
CA PRO A 77 -6.25 12.61 1.78
C PRO A 77 -7.41 12.68 0.80
N ASP A 78 -8.31 13.66 0.98
CA ASP A 78 -9.47 13.83 0.12
C ASP A 78 -9.11 13.90 -1.36
N LYS A 79 -7.98 14.51 -1.67
CA LYS A 79 -7.51 14.63 -3.06
C LYS A 79 -7.18 13.29 -3.70
N ASN A 80 -6.98 12.24 -2.91
CA ASN A 80 -6.62 10.92 -3.42
C ASN A 80 -7.82 10.02 -3.68
N GLY A 81 -8.99 10.44 -3.27
CA GLY A 81 -10.21 9.70 -3.57
C GLY A 81 -11.37 10.07 -2.67
N SER A 82 -12.55 10.10 -3.25
CA SER A 82 -13.79 10.29 -2.50
C SER A 82 -14.17 8.98 -1.79
N ARG A 83 -15.12 9.08 -0.85
CA ARG A 83 -15.68 7.90 -0.20
C ARG A 83 -16.25 6.93 -1.24
N SER A 84 -16.92 7.47 -2.26
CA SER A 84 -17.50 6.64 -3.33
C SER A 84 -16.43 5.88 -4.09
N LYS A 85 -15.31 6.53 -4.41
CA LYS A 85 -14.22 5.90 -5.14
C LYS A 85 -13.61 4.78 -4.31
N ILE A 86 -13.37 5.04 -3.02
CA ILE A 86 -12.77 4.05 -2.13
C ILE A 86 -13.70 2.86 -1.96
N PHE A 87 -15.00 3.13 -1.82
CA PHE A 87 -15.98 2.06 -1.74
C PHE A 87 -16.00 1.21 -3.00
N GLN A 88 -15.84 1.84 -4.17
CA GLN A 88 -15.77 1.10 -5.44
C GLN A 88 -14.52 0.22 -5.50
N VAL A 89 -13.39 0.73 -5.03
CA VAL A 89 -12.16 -0.08 -4.97
C VAL A 89 -12.37 -1.31 -4.08
N LEU A 90 -13.06 -1.16 -2.95
CA LEU A 90 -13.38 -2.29 -2.10
C LEU A 90 -14.25 -3.32 -2.81
N LYS A 91 -15.27 -2.86 -3.53
CA LYS A 91 -16.12 -3.76 -4.30
C LYS A 91 -15.31 -4.52 -5.34
N ASP A 92 -14.41 -3.82 -6.03
CA ASP A 92 -13.55 -4.45 -7.04
C ASP A 92 -12.64 -5.49 -6.41
N ALA A 93 -12.07 -5.18 -5.24
CA ALA A 93 -11.20 -6.12 -4.53
C ALA A 93 -11.98 -7.38 -4.12
N ILE A 94 -13.22 -7.23 -3.69
CA ILE A 94 -14.07 -8.36 -3.34
C ILE A 94 -14.38 -9.17 -4.59
N SER A 95 -14.73 -8.50 -5.67
CA SER A 95 -15.03 -9.15 -6.94
C SER A 95 -13.85 -9.99 -7.45
N GLU A 96 -12.62 -9.51 -7.22
CA GLU A 96 -11.42 -10.23 -7.66
C GLU A 96 -10.92 -11.27 -6.64
N GLY A 97 -11.64 -11.44 -5.54
CA GLY A 97 -11.27 -12.45 -4.55
C GLY A 97 -10.12 -12.05 -3.64
N ILE A 98 -9.74 -10.79 -3.65
CA ILE A 98 -8.66 -10.27 -2.81
C ILE A 98 -9.13 -10.06 -1.38
N LEU A 99 -10.33 -9.51 -1.22
CA LEU A 99 -10.97 -9.30 0.06
C LEU A 99 -12.24 -10.11 0.16
N LEU A 100 -12.53 -10.54 1.36
CA LEU A 100 -13.80 -11.17 1.71
C LEU A 100 -14.54 -10.22 2.64
N LYS A 101 -15.86 -10.28 2.58
CA LYS A 101 -16.71 -9.38 3.34
C LYS A 101 -17.53 -10.17 4.34
N ASN A 102 -17.58 -9.69 5.58
CA ASN A 102 -18.38 -10.32 6.61
C ASN A 102 -18.94 -9.23 7.52
N LYS A 103 -20.06 -9.51 8.17
CA LYS A 103 -20.66 -8.54 9.07
C LYS A 103 -19.93 -8.51 10.40
N ASN A 104 -19.82 -7.30 10.97
CA ASN A 104 -19.33 -7.11 12.32
C ASN A 104 -20.44 -7.48 13.31
N PHE A 105 -20.20 -8.47 14.16
CA PHE A 105 -21.20 -8.89 15.14
C PHE A 105 -21.51 -7.83 16.19
N ALA A 106 -20.58 -6.93 16.46
CA ALA A 106 -20.79 -5.86 17.44
C ALA A 106 -21.71 -4.77 16.91
N ASP A 107 -21.76 -4.60 15.59
CA ASP A 107 -22.62 -3.61 14.93
C ASP A 107 -23.11 -4.21 13.62
N ASN A 108 -24.39 -4.57 13.58
CA ASN A 108 -24.98 -5.21 12.40
C ASN A 108 -24.94 -4.37 11.14
N ARG A 109 -24.70 -3.06 11.27
CA ARG A 109 -24.64 -2.15 10.14
C ARG A 109 -23.23 -2.01 9.59
N GLU A 110 -22.23 -2.46 10.35
CA GLU A 110 -20.84 -2.35 9.96
C GLU A 110 -20.34 -3.64 9.35
N GLN A 111 -19.60 -3.52 8.25
CA GLN A 111 -19.00 -4.66 7.58
C GLN A 111 -17.56 -4.80 8.01
N ILE A 112 -17.12 -6.05 8.19
CA ILE A 112 -15.71 -6.36 8.39
C ILE A 112 -15.20 -6.99 7.11
N TYR A 113 -14.00 -6.61 6.71
CA TYR A 113 -13.33 -7.15 5.54
C TYR A 113 -12.15 -8.00 5.97
N TYR A 114 -11.83 -9.00 5.19
CA TYR A 114 -10.71 -9.92 5.44
C TYR A 114 -9.92 -10.08 4.16
N LEU A 115 -8.61 -10.18 4.30
CA LEU A 115 -7.78 -10.60 3.17
C LEU A 115 -8.04 -12.09 2.92
N SER A 116 -8.18 -12.47 1.64
CA SER A 116 -8.27 -13.87 1.29
C SER A 116 -6.95 -14.57 1.68
N GLU A 117 -7.00 -15.89 1.78
CA GLU A 117 -5.81 -16.64 2.14
C GLU A 117 -4.70 -16.47 1.10
N VAL A 118 -5.07 -16.50 -0.17
CA VAL A 118 -4.10 -16.30 -1.26
C VAL A 118 -3.47 -14.93 -1.17
N SER A 119 -4.27 -13.89 -0.94
CA SER A 119 -3.75 -12.51 -0.82
C SER A 119 -2.87 -12.36 0.40
N THR A 120 -3.23 -12.98 1.50
CA THR A 120 -2.41 -12.94 2.73
C THR A 120 -1.03 -13.52 2.48
N ARG A 121 -0.96 -14.67 1.80
CA ARG A 121 0.32 -15.30 1.47
C ARG A 121 1.15 -14.41 0.56
N GLU A 122 0.52 -13.80 -0.42
CA GLU A 122 1.21 -12.91 -1.34
C GLU A 122 1.76 -11.68 -0.63
N ILE A 123 0.96 -11.07 0.24
CA ILE A 123 1.39 -9.92 1.03
C ILE A 123 2.56 -10.28 1.93
N ASN A 124 2.53 -11.44 2.55
CA ASN A 124 3.64 -11.89 3.39
C ASN A 124 4.94 -12.03 2.58
N LYS A 125 4.85 -12.55 1.35
CA LYS A 125 6.02 -12.62 0.47
C LYS A 125 6.53 -11.24 0.11
N TRP A 126 5.62 -10.33 -0.19
CA TRP A 126 5.96 -8.95 -0.53
C TRP A 126 6.66 -8.24 0.62
N LEU A 127 6.11 -8.37 1.83
CA LEU A 127 6.69 -7.69 3.00
C LEU A 127 8.08 -8.22 3.34
N LYS A 128 8.40 -9.47 2.98
CA LYS A 128 9.73 -10.03 3.21
C LYS A 128 10.82 -9.29 2.43
N ILE A 129 10.48 -8.62 1.34
CA ILE A 129 11.43 -7.82 0.59
C ILE A 129 12.06 -6.77 1.49
N PHE A 130 11.29 -6.24 2.44
CA PHE A 130 11.72 -5.15 3.32
C PHE A 130 12.27 -5.65 4.66
N LYS A 131 12.40 -6.96 4.83
CA LYS A 131 12.80 -7.55 6.11
C LYS A 131 14.19 -7.12 6.58
N CYS A 132 15.05 -6.77 5.66
CA CYS A 132 16.43 -6.38 5.97
C CYS A 132 16.56 -4.95 6.48
N LEU A 133 15.48 -4.20 6.48
CA LEU A 133 15.49 -2.85 7.02
C LEU A 133 15.46 -2.89 8.55
#